data_b0c952b6c4570d37fd9254a34036ac59
#
_entry.id   b0c952b6c4570d37fd9254a34036ac59
#
_cell.length_a   1.000
_cell.length_b   1.000
_cell.length_c   1.000
_cell.angle_alpha   90.00
_cell.angle_beta   90.00
_cell.angle_gamma   90.00
#
_symmetry.space_group_name_H-M   'P 1'
#
loop_
_entity.id
_entity.type
_entity.pdbx_description
1 polymer ?
#
loop_
_entity_poly.entity_id
_entity_poly.type
_entity_poly.pdbx_seq_one_letter_code
_entity_poly.pdbx_strand_id
1 'polypeptide(L)'
;MKRLALLGALAAVLPPAPSNAQTVGGVELIELTIAEAHEAMLAGTLSARQLAEAYLDRIEAYDKRGPAFNAIIMTNTRALARADSLDDALRATGGLTGPLHGIPFIVKDNYDTHDMPTTGGSASLEGSMPADDAFQVRRIREAGAIVLAKSNLAEFAFTAMETVGSRIPGWTFNPYQLNRVTAGSSGGTAAAVAANLGLVGLGTDTGNSIRGPSSHNALVGIRSTQGLTSRDGIMPLFAHRDIGGPMTRTVEDAVRIFDVIAGTDPADPVTAEADARRPPSYMEFLVDDLEGVRIGVAGQLAFTETADPEILMRFAAALDDLRGLGATVVDDFAIPDLDSLRRGLGCSRFRYDIENYLATLPDPPVSTLEEIEEGGQVHVTVMPRVRSYLEFEGTPDTHEGCVRARANEERLRAGVRGAMAERDVVALVYPTWNNPPRLVGDLESPHGNNSPILSPPTGFPAITVPMGFVWDETLPAGLQIYGDAWSEPTLIRIAFAYEQATRHRRPPETAPPLK
;
A
#
# COMPACT_ATOMS: atom_id res chain seq x y z
N MET A 1 47.29 8.37 60.71
CA MET A 1 47.48 7.64 59.43
C MET A 1 46.32 6.64 59.26
N LYS A 2 45.29 6.99 58.52
CA LYS A 2 44.17 6.10 58.18
C LYS A 2 44.30 5.73 56.69
N ARG A 3 44.47 4.42 56.41
CA ARG A 3 44.52 3.89 55.04
C ARG A 3 43.09 3.70 54.55
N LEU A 4 42.76 4.39 53.48
CA LEU A 4 41.53 4.17 52.68
C LEU A 4 41.79 2.99 51.73
N ALA A 5 40.99 1.92 51.88
CA ALA A 5 40.99 0.86 50.89
C ALA A 5 39.94 1.17 49.82
N LEU A 6 40.40 1.28 48.57
CA LEU A 6 39.51 1.39 47.38
C LEU A 6 39.07 -0.01 46.99
N LEU A 7 37.77 -0.32 47.15
CA LEU A 7 37.15 -1.48 46.52
C LEU A 7 36.75 -1.10 45.06
N GLY A 8 37.47 -1.69 44.11
CA GLY A 8 37.07 -1.64 42.71
C GLY A 8 35.92 -2.63 42.45
N ALA A 9 34.76 -2.11 42.05
CA ALA A 9 33.66 -2.95 41.58
C ALA A 9 33.96 -3.38 40.13
N LEU A 10 34.24 -4.68 39.93
CA LEU A 10 34.23 -5.29 38.61
C LEU A 10 32.75 -5.41 38.13
N ALA A 11 32.37 -4.57 37.19
CA ALA A 11 31.09 -4.79 36.48
C ALA A 11 31.26 -6.00 35.56
N ALA A 12 30.57 -7.09 35.89
CA ALA A 12 30.44 -8.24 35.01
C ALA A 12 29.61 -7.83 33.78
N VAL A 13 30.26 -7.74 32.64
CA VAL A 13 29.55 -7.63 31.35
C VAL A 13 28.87 -8.95 31.09
N LEU A 14 27.56 -9.02 31.34
CA LEU A 14 26.74 -10.15 30.93
C LEU A 14 26.77 -10.22 29.39
N PRO A 15 26.97 -11.42 28.80
CA PRO A 15 26.84 -11.58 27.36
C PRO A 15 25.41 -11.18 26.96
N PRO A 16 25.21 -10.56 25.78
CA PRO A 16 23.88 -10.25 25.28
C PRO A 16 23.05 -11.53 25.24
N ALA A 17 21.79 -11.44 25.71
CA ALA A 17 20.85 -12.55 25.57
C ALA A 17 20.82 -12.99 24.10
N PRO A 18 20.73 -14.30 23.79
CA PRO A 18 20.62 -14.75 22.41
C PRO A 18 19.43 -14.04 21.77
N SER A 19 19.67 -13.32 20.68
CA SER A 19 18.60 -12.72 19.89
C SER A 19 17.71 -13.86 19.41
N ASN A 20 16.41 -13.83 19.73
CA ASN A 20 15.42 -14.76 19.19
C ASN A 20 15.13 -14.41 17.71
N ALA A 21 16.17 -14.20 16.90
CA ALA A 21 16.05 -13.88 15.50
C ALA A 21 15.58 -15.13 14.72
N GLN A 22 14.55 -14.99 13.90
CA GLN A 22 14.20 -16.00 12.91
C GLN A 22 15.14 -15.85 11.73
N THR A 23 16.14 -16.74 11.63
CA THR A 23 17.11 -16.72 10.55
C THR A 23 16.80 -17.79 9.49
N VAL A 24 16.93 -17.41 8.21
CA VAL A 24 16.80 -18.31 7.07
C VAL A 24 18.01 -18.08 6.16
N GLY A 25 18.75 -19.10 5.83
CA GLY A 25 19.96 -18.95 5.02
C GLY A 25 21.02 -18.01 5.61
N GLY A 26 21.03 -17.84 6.94
CA GLY A 26 21.99 -16.97 7.63
C GLY A 26 21.58 -15.50 7.69
N VAL A 27 20.43 -15.10 7.12
CA VAL A 27 19.88 -13.75 7.23
C VAL A 27 18.67 -13.70 8.18
N GLU A 28 18.46 -12.57 8.84
CA GLU A 28 17.27 -12.35 9.65
C GLU A 28 16.04 -12.14 8.74
N LEU A 29 14.98 -12.93 8.96
CA LEU A 29 13.77 -12.87 8.13
C LEU A 29 12.90 -11.65 8.43
N ILE A 30 12.87 -11.25 9.73
CA ILE A 30 12.05 -10.11 10.17
C ILE A 30 12.68 -8.81 9.65
N GLU A 31 11.87 -8.00 8.96
CA GLU A 31 12.28 -6.75 8.31
C GLU A 31 13.29 -6.93 7.15
N LEU A 32 13.49 -8.16 6.65
CA LEU A 32 14.37 -8.43 5.50
C LEU A 32 13.96 -7.56 4.29
N THR A 33 14.95 -6.95 3.65
CA THR A 33 14.79 -6.13 2.42
C THR A 33 15.07 -6.94 1.16
N ILE A 34 14.65 -6.44 0.00
CA ILE A 34 14.98 -7.05 -1.30
C ILE A 34 16.50 -7.08 -1.50
N ALA A 35 17.20 -6.00 -1.14
CA ALA A 35 18.66 -5.90 -1.29
C ALA A 35 19.38 -6.98 -0.48
N GLU A 36 19.06 -7.11 0.82
CA GLU A 36 19.66 -8.12 1.70
C GLU A 36 19.36 -9.55 1.25
N ALA A 37 18.12 -9.82 0.79
CA ALA A 37 17.75 -11.12 0.24
C ALA A 37 18.60 -11.45 -1.01
N HIS A 38 18.77 -10.50 -1.92
CA HIS A 38 19.60 -10.67 -3.12
C HIS A 38 21.08 -10.86 -2.79
N GLU A 39 21.65 -10.12 -1.84
CA GLU A 39 23.03 -10.33 -1.39
C GLU A 39 23.23 -11.75 -0.85
N ALA A 40 22.31 -12.25 -0.03
CA ALA A 40 22.39 -13.60 0.50
C ALA A 40 22.21 -14.68 -0.58
N MET A 41 21.33 -14.46 -1.58
CA MET A 41 21.16 -15.37 -2.71
C MET A 41 22.41 -15.44 -3.58
N LEU A 42 23.02 -14.28 -3.88
CA LEU A 42 24.28 -14.21 -4.66
C LEU A 42 25.46 -14.83 -3.89
N ALA A 43 25.47 -14.69 -2.56
CA ALA A 43 26.45 -15.35 -1.69
C ALA A 43 26.22 -16.87 -1.56
N GLY A 44 25.09 -17.39 -2.06
CA GLY A 44 24.71 -18.81 -1.96
C GLY A 44 24.33 -19.26 -0.56
N THR A 45 24.05 -18.34 0.36
CA THR A 45 23.61 -18.65 1.73
C THR A 45 22.09 -18.79 1.85
N LEU A 46 21.32 -18.09 0.99
CA LEU A 46 19.86 -18.12 0.94
C LEU A 46 19.42 -18.64 -0.43
N SER A 47 18.36 -19.46 -0.49
CA SER A 47 17.66 -19.77 -1.72
C SER A 47 16.27 -19.12 -1.77
N ALA A 48 15.74 -18.90 -2.98
CA ALA A 48 14.37 -18.42 -3.18
C ALA A 48 13.36 -19.39 -2.56
N ARG A 49 13.63 -20.70 -2.63
CA ARG A 49 12.80 -21.73 -2.00
C ARG A 49 12.77 -21.59 -0.47
N GLN A 50 13.92 -21.47 0.16
CA GLN A 50 14.00 -21.32 1.62
C GLN A 50 13.25 -20.05 2.08
N LEU A 51 13.37 -18.96 1.34
CA LEU A 51 12.68 -17.71 1.64
C LEU A 51 11.15 -17.86 1.51
N ALA A 52 10.67 -18.49 0.42
CA ALA A 52 9.24 -18.73 0.22
C ALA A 52 8.65 -19.66 1.29
N GLU A 53 9.34 -20.75 1.64
CA GLU A 53 8.94 -21.69 2.70
C GLU A 53 8.83 -20.97 4.06
N ALA A 54 9.81 -20.14 4.42
CA ALA A 54 9.80 -19.40 5.68
C ALA A 54 8.60 -18.43 5.80
N TYR A 55 8.21 -17.77 4.72
CA TYR A 55 7.02 -16.93 4.73
C TYR A 55 5.71 -17.74 4.74
N LEU A 56 5.66 -18.91 4.08
CA LEU A 56 4.50 -19.81 4.16
C LEU A 56 4.30 -20.32 5.60
N ASP A 57 5.39 -20.68 6.30
CA ASP A 57 5.36 -21.07 7.71
C ASP A 57 4.81 -19.94 8.60
N ARG A 58 5.19 -18.69 8.34
CA ARG A 58 4.66 -17.53 9.07
C ARG A 58 3.19 -17.28 8.76
N ILE A 59 2.75 -17.44 7.50
CA ILE A 59 1.32 -17.38 7.16
C ILE A 59 0.53 -18.41 7.97
N GLU A 60 0.98 -19.65 8.02
CA GLU A 60 0.32 -20.69 8.80
C GLU A 60 0.29 -20.35 10.30
N ALA A 61 1.40 -19.85 10.85
CA ALA A 61 1.53 -19.59 12.28
C ALA A 61 0.73 -18.37 12.76
N TYR A 62 0.64 -17.29 11.95
CA TYR A 62 0.12 -16.00 12.40
C TYR A 62 -1.16 -15.56 11.69
N ASP A 63 -1.40 -16.00 10.46
CA ASP A 63 -2.61 -15.68 9.72
C ASP A 63 -3.71 -16.73 9.87
N LYS A 64 -3.33 -18.02 9.86
CA LYS A 64 -4.28 -19.14 9.98
C LYS A 64 -4.42 -19.65 11.41
N ARG A 65 -3.41 -19.45 12.23
CA ARG A 65 -3.37 -19.80 13.66
C ARG A 65 -2.91 -18.59 14.49
N GLY A 66 -2.62 -18.80 15.76
CA GLY A 66 -2.12 -17.76 16.67
C GLY A 66 -3.04 -16.55 16.71
N PRO A 67 -2.53 -15.32 16.39
CA PRO A 67 -3.33 -14.11 16.36
C PRO A 67 -4.43 -14.12 15.28
N ALA A 68 -4.30 -14.96 14.26
CA ALA A 68 -5.26 -15.15 13.18
C ALA A 68 -5.63 -13.82 12.49
N PHE A 69 -4.65 -13.17 11.87
CA PHE A 69 -4.83 -11.84 11.25
C PHE A 69 -5.92 -11.81 10.17
N ASN A 70 -6.23 -12.95 9.56
CA ASN A 70 -7.22 -13.06 8.50
C ASN A 70 -6.87 -12.16 7.29
N ALA A 71 -5.58 -12.05 6.99
CA ALA A 71 -5.02 -11.20 5.95
C ALA A 71 -4.86 -11.90 4.60
N ILE A 72 -4.79 -13.25 4.58
CA ILE A 72 -4.53 -14.07 3.40
C ILE A 72 -5.77 -14.87 3.04
N ILE A 73 -6.28 -14.70 1.81
CA ILE A 73 -7.37 -15.53 1.26
C ILE A 73 -6.85 -16.92 0.91
N MET A 74 -5.77 -16.97 0.12
CA MET A 74 -5.16 -18.23 -0.31
C MET A 74 -3.67 -18.09 -0.60
N THR A 75 -2.93 -19.17 -0.44
CA THR A 75 -1.52 -19.30 -0.84
C THR A 75 -1.43 -19.92 -2.23
N ASN A 76 -0.40 -19.55 -2.99
CA ASN A 76 -0.15 -20.09 -4.33
C ASN A 76 0.52 -21.47 -4.24
N THR A 77 -0.17 -22.50 -4.68
CA THR A 77 0.35 -23.88 -4.69
C THR A 77 1.55 -24.08 -5.64
N ARG A 78 1.77 -23.12 -6.57
CA ARG A 78 2.91 -23.14 -7.52
C ARG A 78 4.10 -22.33 -7.05
N ALA A 79 4.01 -21.62 -5.89
CA ALA A 79 5.05 -20.72 -5.41
C ALA A 79 6.40 -21.42 -5.22
N LEU A 80 6.40 -22.60 -4.60
CA LEU A 80 7.64 -23.36 -4.35
C LEU A 80 8.28 -23.90 -5.65
N ALA A 81 7.47 -24.36 -6.62
CA ALA A 81 7.98 -24.78 -7.91
C ALA A 81 8.60 -23.60 -8.70
N ARG A 82 8.00 -22.39 -8.57
CA ARG A 82 8.58 -21.16 -9.12
C ARG A 82 9.90 -20.82 -8.44
N ALA A 83 9.97 -20.94 -7.13
CA ALA A 83 11.19 -20.70 -6.36
C ALA A 83 12.33 -21.65 -6.80
N ASP A 84 12.04 -22.96 -6.94
CA ASP A 84 13.01 -23.95 -7.45
C ASP A 84 13.55 -23.56 -8.84
N SER A 85 12.66 -23.12 -9.74
CA SER A 85 13.06 -22.69 -11.09
C SER A 85 13.99 -21.46 -11.07
N LEU A 86 13.78 -20.53 -10.12
CA LEU A 86 14.64 -19.36 -9.96
C LEU A 86 15.99 -19.73 -9.35
N ASP A 87 16.00 -20.62 -8.35
CA ASP A 87 17.24 -21.15 -7.77
C ASP A 87 18.08 -21.91 -8.82
N ASP A 88 17.43 -22.69 -9.72
CA ASP A 88 18.08 -23.35 -10.84
C ASP A 88 18.69 -22.33 -11.82
N ALA A 89 17.95 -21.29 -12.15
CA ALA A 89 18.42 -20.24 -13.05
C ALA A 89 19.62 -19.49 -12.46
N LEU A 90 19.59 -19.15 -11.16
CA LEU A 90 20.71 -18.51 -10.47
C LEU A 90 21.96 -19.41 -10.47
N ARG A 91 21.80 -20.69 -10.18
CA ARG A 91 22.92 -21.67 -10.25
C ARG A 91 23.51 -21.80 -11.65
N ALA A 92 22.66 -21.79 -12.67
CA ALA A 92 23.11 -21.97 -14.06
C ALA A 92 23.81 -20.71 -14.60
N THR A 93 23.40 -19.51 -14.22
CA THR A 93 23.91 -18.25 -14.79
C THR A 93 24.92 -17.54 -13.88
N GLY A 94 24.93 -17.83 -12.59
CA GLY A 94 25.69 -17.10 -11.56
C GLY A 94 25.15 -15.69 -11.28
N GLY A 95 23.96 -15.34 -11.78
CA GLY A 95 23.36 -14.01 -11.63
C GLY A 95 21.83 -14.05 -11.45
N LEU A 96 21.29 -13.00 -10.84
CA LEU A 96 19.85 -12.83 -10.67
C LEU A 96 19.17 -12.70 -12.05
N THR A 97 17.96 -13.25 -12.21
CA THR A 97 17.20 -13.18 -13.46
C THR A 97 16.52 -11.83 -13.67
N GLY A 98 16.46 -10.99 -12.63
CA GLY A 98 15.86 -9.66 -12.68
C GLY A 98 15.85 -8.99 -11.30
N PRO A 99 15.38 -7.73 -11.23
CA PRO A 99 15.43 -6.91 -10.01
C PRO A 99 14.52 -7.40 -8.86
N LEU A 100 13.68 -8.42 -9.10
CA LEU A 100 12.79 -9.02 -8.11
C LEU A 100 13.02 -10.54 -7.99
N HIS A 101 14.17 -11.04 -8.44
CA HIS A 101 14.49 -12.46 -8.44
C HIS A 101 14.30 -13.10 -7.07
N GLY A 102 13.44 -14.13 -7.00
CA GLY A 102 13.21 -14.90 -5.78
C GLY A 102 12.39 -14.20 -4.68
N ILE A 103 11.89 -13.00 -4.93
CA ILE A 103 11.19 -12.20 -3.91
C ILE A 103 9.71 -12.61 -3.79
N PRO A 104 9.24 -13.03 -2.59
CA PRO A 104 7.86 -13.43 -2.36
C PRO A 104 6.93 -12.22 -2.17
N PHE A 105 5.90 -12.12 -3.03
CA PHE A 105 4.89 -11.08 -3.05
C PHE A 105 3.56 -11.52 -2.46
N ILE A 106 2.95 -10.63 -1.68
CA ILE A 106 1.53 -10.68 -1.31
C ILE A 106 0.76 -9.79 -2.28
N VAL A 107 -0.14 -10.39 -3.07
CA VAL A 107 -0.90 -9.68 -4.10
C VAL A 107 -2.36 -9.55 -3.68
N LYS A 108 -2.91 -8.34 -3.69
CA LYS A 108 -4.32 -8.10 -3.36
C LYS A 108 -5.24 -8.89 -4.29
N ASP A 109 -6.31 -9.46 -3.74
CA ASP A 109 -7.19 -10.37 -4.48
C ASP A 109 -8.14 -9.69 -5.48
N ASN A 110 -7.81 -8.51 -5.93
CA ASN A 110 -8.41 -7.88 -7.11
C ASN A 110 -7.44 -7.72 -8.29
N TYR A 111 -6.23 -8.27 -8.20
CA TYR A 111 -5.33 -8.45 -9.35
C TYR A 111 -5.54 -9.83 -9.96
N ASP A 112 -5.71 -9.90 -11.25
CA ASP A 112 -5.75 -11.15 -11.97
C ASP A 112 -4.43 -11.90 -11.91
N THR A 113 -4.54 -13.20 -11.69
CA THR A 113 -3.42 -14.15 -11.65
C THR A 113 -3.84 -15.42 -12.36
N HIS A 114 -3.13 -15.83 -13.40
CA HIS A 114 -3.48 -17.01 -14.22
C HIS A 114 -3.45 -18.34 -13.45
N ASP A 115 -2.86 -18.36 -12.27
CA ASP A 115 -2.66 -19.57 -11.46
C ASP A 115 -3.45 -19.59 -10.14
N MET A 116 -4.23 -18.55 -9.86
CA MET A 116 -5.13 -18.47 -8.69
C MET A 116 -6.41 -17.70 -9.04
N PRO A 117 -7.55 -18.03 -8.40
CA PRO A 117 -8.77 -17.24 -8.55
C PRO A 117 -8.59 -15.76 -8.18
N THR A 118 -9.40 -14.89 -8.80
CA THR A 118 -9.54 -13.47 -8.43
C THR A 118 -10.98 -13.24 -8.00
N THR A 119 -11.18 -12.97 -6.69
CA THR A 119 -12.53 -12.91 -6.12
C THR A 119 -12.97 -11.52 -5.66
N GLY A 120 -12.05 -10.54 -5.61
CA GLY A 120 -12.36 -9.23 -5.05
C GLY A 120 -12.80 -9.27 -3.58
N GLY A 121 -12.43 -10.33 -2.84
CA GLY A 121 -12.88 -10.57 -1.46
C GLY A 121 -14.33 -11.03 -1.35
N SER A 122 -14.99 -11.37 -2.47
CA SER A 122 -16.39 -11.76 -2.52
C SER A 122 -16.58 -13.26 -2.76
N ALA A 123 -17.51 -13.87 -2.02
CA ALA A 123 -17.93 -15.24 -2.27
C ALA A 123 -18.72 -15.39 -3.58
N SER A 124 -19.34 -14.31 -4.10
CA SER A 124 -20.03 -14.33 -5.37
C SER A 124 -19.11 -14.57 -6.58
N LEU A 125 -17.81 -14.36 -6.41
CA LEU A 125 -16.78 -14.61 -7.42
C LEU A 125 -15.87 -15.80 -7.07
N GLU A 126 -16.32 -16.69 -6.17
CA GLU A 126 -15.56 -17.89 -5.85
C GLU A 126 -15.36 -18.76 -7.10
N GLY A 127 -14.09 -19.16 -7.34
CA GLY A 127 -13.73 -19.95 -8.52
C GLY A 127 -13.51 -19.14 -9.80
N SER A 128 -13.65 -17.82 -9.77
CA SER A 128 -13.37 -16.95 -10.92
C SER A 128 -11.89 -17.01 -11.30
N MET A 129 -11.58 -17.68 -12.41
CA MET A 129 -10.21 -17.87 -12.92
C MET A 129 -9.94 -16.95 -14.11
N PRO A 130 -9.06 -15.94 -13.97
CA PRO A 130 -8.62 -15.12 -15.09
C PRO A 130 -7.85 -15.95 -16.12
N ALA A 131 -7.91 -15.55 -17.40
CA ALA A 131 -7.10 -16.18 -18.45
C ALA A 131 -5.61 -15.86 -18.31
N ASP A 132 -5.31 -14.64 -17.89
CA ASP A 132 -3.98 -14.04 -17.85
C ASP A 132 -3.69 -13.39 -16.50
N ASP A 133 -2.42 -13.05 -16.28
CA ASP A 133 -2.00 -12.17 -15.19
C ASP A 133 -2.36 -10.70 -15.52
N ALA A 134 -2.76 -9.94 -14.54
CA ALA A 134 -2.78 -8.47 -14.62
C ALA A 134 -1.40 -7.96 -15.09
N PHE A 135 -1.38 -6.84 -15.84
CA PHE A 135 -0.12 -6.27 -16.37
C PHE A 135 0.96 -6.15 -15.29
N GLN A 136 0.63 -5.60 -14.13
CA GLN A 136 1.60 -5.43 -13.05
C GLN A 136 2.08 -6.78 -12.49
N VAL A 137 1.21 -7.78 -12.40
CA VAL A 137 1.58 -9.15 -11.95
C VAL A 137 2.51 -9.81 -12.97
N ARG A 138 2.22 -9.70 -14.27
CA ARG A 138 3.09 -10.18 -15.34
C ARG A 138 4.48 -9.54 -15.23
N ARG A 139 4.55 -8.20 -15.07
CA ARG A 139 5.80 -7.46 -14.96
C ARG A 139 6.66 -7.91 -13.76
N ILE A 140 6.06 -8.08 -12.57
CA ILE A 140 6.82 -8.57 -11.42
C ILE A 140 7.30 -10.02 -11.61
N ARG A 141 6.49 -10.90 -12.23
CA ARG A 141 6.90 -12.29 -12.54
C ARG A 141 8.05 -12.34 -13.56
N GLU A 142 8.00 -11.50 -14.59
CA GLU A 142 9.08 -11.35 -15.58
C GLU A 142 10.36 -10.83 -14.92
N ALA A 143 10.25 -9.96 -13.93
CA ALA A 143 11.37 -9.48 -13.11
C ALA A 143 11.88 -10.50 -12.08
N GLY A 144 11.32 -11.72 -12.04
CA GLY A 144 11.76 -12.82 -11.19
C GLY A 144 11.01 -12.98 -9.86
N ALA A 145 9.90 -12.28 -9.65
CA ALA A 145 9.11 -12.41 -8.42
C ALA A 145 8.38 -13.76 -8.30
N ILE A 146 8.04 -14.10 -7.06
CA ILE A 146 7.18 -15.22 -6.69
C ILE A 146 5.87 -14.64 -6.15
N VAL A 147 4.74 -14.85 -6.82
CA VAL A 147 3.43 -14.56 -6.23
C VAL A 147 3.13 -15.63 -5.20
N LEU A 148 3.29 -15.28 -3.92
CA LEU A 148 3.21 -16.21 -2.79
C LEU A 148 1.76 -16.46 -2.35
N ALA A 149 0.95 -15.40 -2.32
CA ALA A 149 -0.41 -15.46 -1.80
C ALA A 149 -1.29 -14.33 -2.35
N LYS A 150 -2.60 -14.55 -2.34
CA LYS A 150 -3.66 -13.54 -2.55
C LYS A 150 -4.13 -13.04 -1.18
N SER A 151 -4.07 -11.73 -0.97
CA SER A 151 -4.48 -11.12 0.29
C SER A 151 -5.94 -10.70 0.30
N ASN A 152 -6.53 -10.69 1.51
CA ASN A 152 -7.87 -10.18 1.76
C ASN A 152 -7.98 -8.68 1.45
N LEU A 153 -9.18 -8.25 1.14
CA LEU A 153 -9.50 -6.85 0.89
C LEU A 153 -10.93 -6.54 1.39
N ALA A 154 -11.23 -5.27 1.57
CA ALA A 154 -12.63 -4.86 1.67
C ALA A 154 -13.35 -5.27 0.40
N GLU A 155 -14.41 -6.05 0.52
CA GLU A 155 -15.14 -6.66 -0.60
C GLU A 155 -15.44 -5.64 -1.70
N PHE A 156 -15.08 -5.97 -2.95
CA PHE A 156 -15.11 -5.07 -4.11
C PHE A 156 -14.39 -3.73 -3.92
N ALA A 157 -13.46 -3.65 -2.98
CA ALA A 157 -12.75 -2.43 -2.58
C ALA A 157 -13.67 -1.30 -2.06
N PHE A 158 -14.87 -1.59 -1.57
CA PHE A 158 -15.92 -0.62 -1.29
C PHE A 158 -15.69 0.27 -0.08
N THR A 159 -14.87 -0.12 0.91
CA THR A 159 -14.64 0.72 2.08
C THR A 159 -13.16 1.04 2.30
N ALA A 160 -12.91 2.28 2.76
CA ALA A 160 -11.61 2.75 3.20
C ALA A 160 -11.37 2.47 4.69
N MET A 161 -12.45 2.19 5.46
CA MET A 161 -12.40 2.21 6.92
C MET A 161 -11.90 0.91 7.52
N GLU A 162 -12.24 -0.22 6.91
CA GLU A 162 -11.95 -1.56 7.41
C GLU A 162 -11.79 -2.55 6.26
N THR A 163 -11.25 -3.72 6.56
CA THR A 163 -11.14 -4.83 5.60
C THR A 163 -12.00 -5.99 6.08
N VAL A 164 -13.12 -6.19 5.40
CA VAL A 164 -14.09 -7.23 5.63
C VAL A 164 -14.70 -7.65 4.29
N GLY A 165 -14.94 -8.95 4.13
CA GLY A 165 -15.54 -9.50 2.92
C GLY A 165 -16.28 -10.79 3.19
N SER A 166 -16.94 -11.34 2.18
CA SER A 166 -17.68 -12.60 2.26
C SER A 166 -16.82 -13.82 1.91
N ARG A 167 -15.69 -13.64 1.17
CA ARG A 167 -14.82 -14.74 0.71
C ARG A 167 -14.16 -15.49 1.87
N ILE A 168 -13.68 -14.76 2.89
CA ILE A 168 -13.23 -15.33 4.17
C ILE A 168 -13.98 -14.64 5.31
N PRO A 169 -14.53 -15.37 6.29
CA PRO A 169 -15.33 -14.78 7.34
C PRO A 169 -14.55 -13.84 8.24
N GLY A 170 -15.17 -12.71 8.61
CA GLY A 170 -14.65 -11.78 9.60
C GLY A 170 -13.76 -10.69 9.00
N TRP A 171 -13.18 -9.91 9.91
CA TRP A 171 -12.30 -8.79 9.59
C TRP A 171 -10.86 -9.24 9.43
N THR A 172 -10.10 -8.48 8.67
CA THR A 172 -8.63 -8.48 8.78
C THR A 172 -8.24 -7.59 9.95
N PHE A 173 -7.46 -8.12 10.87
CA PHE A 173 -7.05 -7.45 12.10
C PHE A 173 -5.70 -6.74 11.94
N ASN A 174 -5.55 -5.61 12.64
CA ASN A 174 -4.31 -4.85 12.64
C ASN A 174 -3.23 -5.58 13.46
N PRO A 175 -2.06 -5.91 12.88
CA PRO A 175 -1.01 -6.63 13.59
C PRO A 175 -0.43 -5.88 14.79
N TYR A 176 -0.55 -4.56 14.84
CA TYR A 176 -0.09 -3.77 16.00
C TYR A 176 -1.05 -3.86 17.18
N GLN A 177 -2.36 -3.93 16.90
CA GLN A 177 -3.40 -4.19 17.90
C GLN A 177 -4.59 -4.93 17.28
N LEU A 178 -4.82 -6.18 17.70
CA LEU A 178 -5.79 -7.09 17.09
C LEU A 178 -7.26 -6.65 17.20
N ASN A 179 -7.58 -5.69 18.05
CA ASN A 179 -8.92 -5.12 18.15
C ASN A 179 -9.11 -3.88 17.27
N ARG A 180 -8.12 -3.53 16.44
CA ARG A 180 -8.14 -2.36 15.56
C ARG A 180 -8.24 -2.75 14.10
N VAL A 181 -8.80 -1.82 13.30
CA VAL A 181 -8.90 -1.97 11.85
C VAL A 181 -7.56 -1.74 11.16
N THR A 182 -7.36 -2.37 10.02
CA THR A 182 -6.20 -2.15 9.12
C THR A 182 -6.37 -0.96 8.20
N ALA A 183 -7.51 -0.26 8.25
CA ALA A 183 -8.08 0.47 7.13
C ALA A 183 -8.40 -0.46 5.95
N GLY A 184 -8.78 0.10 4.79
CA GLY A 184 -9.14 -0.63 3.58
C GLY A 184 -8.86 0.21 2.32
N SER A 185 -9.03 -0.38 1.18
CA SER A 185 -9.46 -1.74 0.94
C SER A 185 -8.30 -2.77 0.88
N SER A 186 -7.00 -2.36 0.80
CA SER A 186 -5.85 -3.27 0.77
C SER A 186 -5.35 -3.66 2.17
N GLY A 187 -6.26 -3.82 3.15
CA GLY A 187 -5.88 -4.09 4.54
C GLY A 187 -5.24 -5.45 4.74
N GLY A 188 -5.62 -6.46 3.96
CA GLY A 188 -4.96 -7.77 3.99
C GLY A 188 -3.51 -7.70 3.52
N THR A 189 -3.24 -6.99 2.41
CA THR A 189 -1.86 -6.75 1.94
C THR A 189 -1.05 -6.02 3.02
N ALA A 190 -1.62 -4.95 3.60
CA ALA A 190 -0.95 -4.17 4.63
C ALA A 190 -0.64 -5.00 5.88
N ALA A 191 -1.62 -5.73 6.42
CA ALA A 191 -1.42 -6.59 7.59
C ALA A 191 -0.37 -7.68 7.33
N ALA A 192 -0.44 -8.34 6.17
CA ALA A 192 0.49 -9.40 5.81
C ALA A 192 1.94 -8.89 5.69
N VAL A 193 2.17 -7.78 4.97
CA VAL A 193 3.52 -7.21 4.84
C VAL A 193 4.02 -6.65 6.17
N ALA A 194 3.16 -5.98 6.94
CA ALA A 194 3.52 -5.47 8.26
C ALA A 194 3.94 -6.57 9.24
N ALA A 195 3.26 -7.72 9.22
CA ALA A 195 3.53 -8.88 10.06
C ALA A 195 4.63 -9.80 9.50
N ASN A 196 5.33 -9.40 8.44
CA ASN A 196 6.34 -10.24 7.77
C ASN A 196 5.79 -11.61 7.33
N LEU A 197 4.61 -11.66 6.70
CA LEU A 197 4.02 -12.85 6.07
C LEU A 197 4.38 -12.96 4.57
N GLY A 198 5.04 -11.98 4.05
CA GLY A 198 5.65 -11.86 2.75
C GLY A 198 6.65 -10.71 2.77
N LEU A 199 7.57 -10.66 1.81
CA LEU A 199 8.59 -9.62 1.82
C LEU A 199 7.98 -8.26 1.44
N VAL A 200 7.14 -8.24 0.41
CA VAL A 200 6.53 -7.04 -0.16
C VAL A 200 5.10 -7.34 -0.66
N GLY A 201 4.34 -6.30 -1.02
CA GLY A 201 2.99 -6.49 -1.53
C GLY A 201 2.58 -5.50 -2.63
N LEU A 202 1.52 -5.88 -3.35
CA LEU A 202 0.78 -5.02 -4.26
C LEU A 202 -0.63 -4.76 -3.74
N GLY A 203 -1.03 -3.50 -3.74
CA GLY A 203 -2.38 -3.03 -3.42
C GLY A 203 -2.97 -2.19 -4.55
N THR A 204 -4.25 -1.80 -4.40
CA THR A 204 -4.91 -0.87 -5.31
C THR A 204 -5.48 0.31 -4.54
N ASP A 205 -5.54 1.48 -5.14
CA ASP A 205 -6.01 2.72 -4.52
C ASP A 205 -6.94 3.50 -5.46
N THR A 206 -8.22 3.51 -5.14
CA THR A 206 -9.25 4.32 -5.80
C THR A 206 -9.44 5.65 -5.08
N GLY A 207 -9.27 5.63 -3.76
CA GLY A 207 -9.47 6.79 -2.89
C GLY A 207 -8.52 6.85 -1.71
N ASN A 208 -8.10 5.69 -1.20
CA ASN A 208 -7.34 5.55 0.04
C ASN A 208 -6.50 4.26 0.07
N SER A 209 -6.82 3.31 -0.79
CA SER A 209 -6.72 1.89 -0.46
C SER A 209 -5.32 1.28 -0.55
N ILE A 210 -4.28 2.05 -0.89
CA ILE A 210 -2.85 1.77 -0.64
C ILE A 210 -2.40 2.58 0.57
N ARG A 211 -2.58 3.91 0.52
CA ARG A 211 -1.99 4.86 1.45
C ARG A 211 -2.56 4.75 2.86
N GLY A 212 -3.88 4.63 2.97
CA GLY A 212 -4.54 4.48 4.28
C GLY A 212 -4.14 3.21 5.02
N PRO A 213 -4.26 2.01 4.41
CA PRO A 213 -3.75 0.78 5.01
C PRO A 213 -2.25 0.81 5.32
N SER A 214 -1.41 1.41 4.44
CA SER A 214 0.02 1.59 4.71
C SER A 214 0.25 2.43 5.96
N SER A 215 -0.46 3.54 6.13
CA SER A 215 -0.38 4.40 7.32
C SER A 215 -0.75 3.66 8.60
N HIS A 216 -1.86 2.92 8.61
CA HIS A 216 -2.33 2.18 9.79
C HIS A 216 -1.51 0.92 10.11
N ASN A 217 -0.57 0.53 9.25
CA ASN A 217 0.27 -0.66 9.41
C ASN A 217 1.78 -0.33 9.33
N ALA A 218 2.17 0.94 9.52
CA ALA A 218 3.56 1.40 9.49
C ALA A 218 4.31 0.96 8.22
N LEU A 219 3.71 1.12 7.05
CA LEU A 219 4.27 0.79 5.75
C LEU A 219 4.45 2.03 4.87
N VAL A 220 5.28 1.86 3.85
CA VAL A 220 5.35 2.75 2.69
C VAL A 220 4.32 2.30 1.66
N GLY A 221 3.57 3.25 1.12
CA GLY A 221 2.60 2.99 0.06
C GLY A 221 2.66 4.06 -1.02
N ILE A 222 2.84 3.66 -2.29
CA ILE A 222 2.90 4.57 -3.43
C ILE A 222 1.61 4.47 -4.23
N ARG A 223 0.91 5.60 -4.34
CA ARG A 223 -0.11 5.88 -5.37
C ARG A 223 0.53 6.77 -6.41
N SER A 224 0.70 6.27 -7.64
CA SER A 224 1.32 7.02 -8.75
C SER A 224 0.40 8.08 -9.35
N THR A 225 0.96 8.88 -10.25
CA THR A 225 0.20 9.63 -11.25
C THR A 225 -0.70 8.68 -12.02
N GLN A 226 -1.95 9.09 -12.25
CA GLN A 226 -2.88 8.34 -13.09
C GLN A 226 -2.32 8.17 -14.50
N GLY A 227 -2.26 6.92 -14.96
CA GLY A 227 -1.67 6.58 -16.24
C GLY A 227 -0.17 6.25 -16.21
N LEU A 228 0.47 6.26 -15.04
CA LEU A 228 1.87 5.80 -14.94
C LEU A 228 1.97 4.28 -14.71
N THR A 229 0.96 3.68 -14.07
CA THR A 229 0.82 2.23 -13.91
C THR A 229 -0.47 1.73 -14.54
N SER A 230 -0.42 0.57 -15.20
CA SER A 230 -1.57 -0.02 -15.88
C SER A 230 -2.59 -0.59 -14.88
N ARG A 231 -3.88 -0.54 -15.29
CA ARG A 231 -5.01 -1.14 -14.59
C ARG A 231 -5.49 -2.42 -15.27
N ASP A 232 -4.87 -2.84 -16.36
CA ASP A 232 -5.21 -4.06 -17.09
C ASP A 232 -5.12 -5.28 -16.17
N GLY A 233 -6.20 -6.09 -16.14
CA GLY A 233 -6.34 -7.23 -15.25
C GLY A 233 -6.52 -6.87 -13.77
N ILE A 234 -6.88 -5.62 -13.44
CA ILE A 234 -7.27 -5.22 -12.08
C ILE A 234 -8.80 -5.08 -12.02
N MET A 235 -9.46 -5.92 -11.20
CA MET A 235 -10.88 -5.76 -10.92
C MET A 235 -11.16 -4.36 -10.38
N PRO A 236 -11.99 -3.55 -11.06
CA PRO A 236 -12.15 -2.13 -10.73
C PRO A 236 -13.07 -1.90 -9.53
N LEU A 237 -12.82 -0.78 -8.82
CA LEU A 237 -13.87 -0.10 -8.07
C LEU A 237 -14.42 1.06 -8.90
N PHE A 238 -13.56 2.01 -9.29
CA PHE A 238 -13.86 3.08 -10.25
C PHE A 238 -12.67 3.22 -11.19
N ALA A 239 -12.76 2.60 -12.36
CA ALA A 239 -11.66 2.47 -13.31
C ALA A 239 -10.96 3.81 -13.64
N HIS A 240 -11.68 4.95 -13.61
CA HIS A 240 -11.10 6.26 -13.87
C HIS A 240 -10.23 6.82 -12.73
N ARG A 241 -10.20 6.16 -11.54
CA ARG A 241 -9.39 6.57 -10.38
C ARG A 241 -8.52 5.46 -9.81
N ASP A 242 -8.75 4.21 -10.25
CA ASP A 242 -8.02 3.07 -9.75
C ASP A 242 -6.56 3.14 -10.17
N ILE A 243 -5.68 2.84 -9.24
CA ILE A 243 -4.23 2.74 -9.43
C ILE A 243 -3.73 1.54 -8.65
N GLY A 244 -2.92 0.71 -9.27
CA GLY A 244 -2.17 -0.34 -8.61
C GLY A 244 -0.79 0.14 -8.21
N GLY A 245 -0.28 -0.33 -7.05
CA GLY A 245 1.03 0.09 -6.57
C GLY A 245 1.59 -0.70 -5.39
N PRO A 246 2.87 -0.45 -5.03
CA PRO A 246 3.57 -1.19 -3.99
C PRO A 246 3.14 -0.79 -2.58
N MET A 247 3.21 -1.78 -1.67
CA MET A 247 3.08 -1.65 -0.23
C MET A 247 4.23 -2.41 0.42
N THR A 248 5.15 -1.70 1.07
CA THR A 248 6.43 -2.25 1.54
C THR A 248 6.82 -1.69 2.90
N ARG A 249 7.87 -2.26 3.50
CA ARG A 249 8.41 -1.80 4.77
C ARG A 249 9.40 -0.64 4.61
N THR A 250 10.04 -0.52 3.43
CA THR A 250 11.02 0.52 3.13
C THR A 250 10.68 1.27 1.85
N VAL A 251 11.13 2.51 1.72
CA VAL A 251 11.00 3.32 0.49
C VAL A 251 11.79 2.69 -0.65
N GLU A 252 12.99 2.16 -0.37
CA GLU A 252 13.82 1.52 -1.39
C GLU A 252 13.10 0.34 -2.05
N ASP A 253 12.51 -0.58 -1.25
CA ASP A 253 11.76 -1.72 -1.79
C ASP A 253 10.52 -1.26 -2.59
N ALA A 254 9.82 -0.21 -2.12
CA ALA A 254 8.69 0.37 -2.86
C ALA A 254 9.11 0.90 -4.23
N VAL A 255 10.21 1.63 -4.29
CA VAL A 255 10.74 2.23 -5.52
C VAL A 255 11.25 1.17 -6.47
N ARG A 256 11.92 0.13 -5.98
CA ARG A 256 12.38 -1.02 -6.80
C ARG A 256 11.23 -1.75 -7.49
N ILE A 257 10.10 -1.95 -6.77
CA ILE A 257 8.88 -2.52 -7.36
C ILE A 257 8.25 -1.53 -8.34
N PHE A 258 8.20 -0.26 -7.97
CA PHE A 258 7.61 0.79 -8.78
C PHE A 258 8.30 0.93 -10.15
N ASP A 259 9.63 0.85 -10.19
CA ASP A 259 10.42 0.81 -11.43
C ASP A 259 9.98 -0.34 -12.37
N VAL A 260 9.62 -1.48 -11.81
CA VAL A 260 9.18 -2.66 -12.57
C VAL A 260 7.77 -2.49 -13.13
N ILE A 261 6.83 -1.98 -12.32
CA ILE A 261 5.40 -1.94 -12.70
C ILE A 261 4.99 -0.69 -13.47
N ALA A 262 5.77 0.40 -13.40
CA ALA A 262 5.51 1.63 -14.14
C ALA A 262 5.85 1.48 -15.62
N GLY A 263 5.03 2.08 -16.50
CA GLY A 263 5.28 2.11 -17.95
C GLY A 263 4.01 1.95 -18.77
N THR A 264 4.18 2.07 -20.08
CA THR A 264 3.09 1.98 -21.07
C THR A 264 2.60 0.54 -21.21
N ASP A 265 1.28 0.39 -21.21
CA ASP A 265 0.56 -0.84 -21.53
C ASP A 265 -0.41 -0.57 -22.69
N PRO A 266 -0.25 -1.24 -23.84
CA PRO A 266 -1.17 -1.08 -24.96
C PRO A 266 -2.62 -1.48 -24.63
N ALA A 267 -2.84 -2.35 -23.64
CA ALA A 267 -4.17 -2.76 -23.20
C ALA A 267 -4.87 -1.70 -22.32
N ASP A 268 -4.10 -0.79 -21.68
CA ASP A 268 -4.65 0.33 -20.93
C ASP A 268 -4.23 1.69 -21.52
N PRO A 269 -5.03 2.27 -22.44
CA PRO A 269 -4.69 3.49 -23.16
C PRO A 269 -4.38 4.71 -22.29
N VAL A 270 -4.80 4.72 -21.01
CA VAL A 270 -4.45 5.82 -20.10
C VAL A 270 -2.96 5.92 -19.84
N THR A 271 -2.21 4.81 -20.07
CA THR A 271 -0.76 4.73 -19.86
C THR A 271 0.07 5.17 -21.06
N ALA A 272 -0.55 5.63 -22.14
CA ALA A 272 0.14 5.91 -23.42
C ALA A 272 1.34 6.86 -23.31
N GLU A 273 1.34 7.78 -22.33
CA GLU A 273 2.44 8.73 -22.10
C GLU A 273 3.48 8.23 -21.07
N ALA A 274 3.22 7.10 -20.40
CA ALA A 274 4.01 6.66 -19.24
C ALA A 274 5.52 6.55 -19.54
N ASP A 275 5.90 5.85 -20.61
CA ASP A 275 7.32 5.65 -20.95
C ASP A 275 8.02 6.95 -21.43
N ALA A 276 7.25 7.91 -21.96
CA ALA A 276 7.79 9.21 -22.34
C ALA A 276 7.97 10.17 -21.14
N ARG A 277 7.24 9.92 -20.05
CA ARG A 277 7.22 10.79 -18.86
C ARG A 277 8.09 10.29 -17.72
N ARG A 278 8.24 8.95 -17.59
CA ARG A 278 9.02 8.37 -16.51
C ARG A 278 10.54 8.56 -16.73
N PRO A 279 11.33 8.68 -15.65
CA PRO A 279 12.79 8.59 -15.77
C PRO A 279 13.22 7.16 -16.16
N PRO A 280 14.48 6.97 -16.57
CA PRO A 280 15.03 5.63 -16.81
C PRO A 280 14.94 4.72 -15.60
N SER A 281 15.16 5.24 -14.38
CA SER A 281 14.95 4.56 -13.12
C SER A 281 14.58 5.55 -12.01
N TYR A 282 13.61 5.17 -11.18
CA TYR A 282 13.25 5.92 -9.98
C TYR A 282 14.24 5.71 -8.83
N MET A 283 15.09 4.66 -8.89
CA MET A 283 16.15 4.40 -7.90
C MET A 283 17.18 5.53 -7.84
N GLU A 284 17.34 6.32 -8.91
CA GLU A 284 18.25 7.48 -8.95
C GLU A 284 17.81 8.62 -8.01
N PHE A 285 16.57 8.61 -7.55
CA PHE A 285 16.01 9.62 -6.65
C PHE A 285 16.00 9.22 -5.17
N LEU A 286 16.63 8.10 -4.83
CA LEU A 286 16.89 7.72 -3.43
C LEU A 286 18.06 8.55 -2.87
N VAL A 287 17.77 9.80 -2.54
CA VAL A 287 18.72 10.80 -2.04
C VAL A 287 18.29 11.23 -0.65
N ASP A 288 19.23 11.31 0.28
CA ASP A 288 19.01 11.49 1.72
C ASP A 288 19.04 12.95 2.22
N ASP A 289 18.99 13.93 1.31
CA ASP A 289 18.90 15.35 1.64
C ASP A 289 17.71 16.03 0.94
N LEU A 290 17.22 17.13 1.50
CA LEU A 290 16.13 17.94 0.96
C LEU A 290 16.54 19.40 0.69
N GLU A 291 17.83 19.68 0.53
CA GLU A 291 18.28 21.03 0.21
C GLU A 291 17.63 21.53 -1.09
N GLY A 292 17.07 22.72 -1.03
CA GLY A 292 16.35 23.35 -2.15
C GLY A 292 14.91 22.86 -2.37
N VAL A 293 14.43 21.85 -1.61
CA VAL A 293 13.06 21.34 -1.70
C VAL A 293 12.12 22.23 -0.87
N ARG A 294 11.05 22.75 -1.49
CA ARG A 294 10.03 23.57 -0.84
C ARG A 294 8.73 22.78 -0.67
N ILE A 295 8.26 22.63 0.57
CA ILE A 295 7.14 21.78 0.94
C ILE A 295 6.05 22.61 1.62
N GLY A 296 4.81 22.57 1.09
CA GLY A 296 3.66 23.21 1.71
C GLY A 296 3.00 22.33 2.76
N VAL A 297 2.66 22.89 3.91
CA VAL A 297 1.85 22.21 4.93
C VAL A 297 0.37 22.40 4.59
N ALA A 298 -0.32 21.32 4.19
CA ALA A 298 -1.76 21.37 3.90
C ALA A 298 -2.57 21.42 5.21
N GLY A 299 -2.44 22.52 5.96
CA GLY A 299 -3.05 22.72 7.28
C GLY A 299 -4.56 22.55 7.30
N GLN A 300 -5.26 22.89 6.19
CA GLN A 300 -6.71 22.68 6.02
C GLN A 300 -7.11 21.20 6.13
N LEU A 301 -6.20 20.26 5.87
CA LEU A 301 -6.43 18.82 6.00
C LEU A 301 -5.95 18.29 7.36
N ALA A 302 -4.85 18.83 7.88
CA ALA A 302 -4.24 18.37 9.12
C ALA A 302 -4.98 18.87 10.37
N PHE A 303 -5.25 20.18 10.44
CA PHE A 303 -5.75 20.82 11.66
C PHE A 303 -7.29 20.89 11.66
N THR A 304 -7.94 19.74 11.76
CA THR A 304 -9.39 19.63 11.86
C THR A 304 -9.84 19.55 13.32
N GLU A 305 -11.10 19.92 13.60
CA GLU A 305 -11.66 19.91 14.96
C GLU A 305 -11.58 18.52 15.64
N THR A 306 -11.65 17.46 14.85
CA THR A 306 -11.64 16.07 15.34
C THR A 306 -10.29 15.39 15.25
N ALA A 307 -9.23 16.11 14.89
CA ALA A 307 -7.89 15.55 14.80
C ALA A 307 -7.36 15.14 16.18
N ASP A 308 -6.78 13.95 16.26
CA ASP A 308 -6.16 13.42 17.47
C ASP A 308 -4.91 14.24 17.85
N PRO A 309 -4.78 14.71 19.10
CA PRO A 309 -3.63 15.52 19.53
C PRO A 309 -2.28 14.82 19.38
N GLU A 310 -2.20 13.49 19.57
CA GLU A 310 -0.95 12.76 19.40
C GLU A 310 -0.56 12.63 17.93
N ILE A 311 -1.53 12.47 17.02
CA ILE A 311 -1.29 12.55 15.57
C ILE A 311 -0.73 13.93 15.20
N LEU A 312 -1.30 15.01 15.75
CA LEU A 312 -0.78 16.36 15.48
C LEU A 312 0.62 16.58 16.06
N MET A 313 0.93 16.02 17.23
CA MET A 313 2.29 16.07 17.79
C MET A 313 3.29 15.33 16.89
N ARG A 314 2.95 14.13 16.38
CA ARG A 314 3.80 13.40 15.43
C ARG A 314 3.98 14.16 14.12
N PHE A 315 2.92 14.79 13.64
CA PHE A 315 2.98 15.61 12.43
C PHE A 315 3.90 16.83 12.62
N ALA A 316 3.80 17.52 13.75
CA ALA A 316 4.70 18.64 14.07
C ALA A 316 6.17 18.19 14.11
N ALA A 317 6.47 17.04 14.74
CA ALA A 317 7.80 16.46 14.74
C ALA A 317 8.28 16.13 13.31
N ALA A 318 7.41 15.56 12.46
CA ALA A 318 7.73 15.28 11.07
C ALA A 318 8.08 16.55 10.26
N LEU A 319 7.40 17.67 10.53
CA LEU A 319 7.75 18.96 9.91
C LEU A 319 9.13 19.45 10.36
N ASP A 320 9.50 19.24 11.62
CA ASP A 320 10.83 19.60 12.14
C ASP A 320 11.91 18.69 11.54
N ASP A 321 11.64 17.40 11.37
CA ASP A 321 12.56 16.48 10.69
C ASP A 321 12.80 16.91 9.23
N LEU A 322 11.74 17.27 8.49
CA LEU A 322 11.87 17.78 7.12
C LEU A 322 12.71 19.07 7.04
N ARG A 323 12.56 19.98 8.01
CA ARG A 323 13.40 21.18 8.13
C ARG A 323 14.85 20.81 8.43
N GLY A 324 15.06 19.84 9.32
CA GLY A 324 16.38 19.32 9.68
C GLY A 324 17.13 18.71 8.49
N LEU A 325 16.41 18.16 7.52
CA LEU A 325 16.93 17.62 6.26
C LEU A 325 17.22 18.71 5.19
N GLY A 326 16.96 19.98 5.48
CA GLY A 326 17.23 21.10 4.58
C GLY A 326 16.03 21.57 3.75
N ALA A 327 14.84 21.00 3.96
CA ALA A 327 13.63 21.46 3.26
C ALA A 327 13.17 22.84 3.78
N THR A 328 12.68 23.68 2.86
CA THR A 328 11.91 24.87 3.22
C THR A 328 10.45 24.50 3.42
N VAL A 329 10.00 24.44 4.66
CA VAL A 329 8.60 24.13 5.00
C VAL A 329 7.79 25.42 5.04
N VAL A 330 6.71 25.49 4.23
CA VAL A 330 5.79 26.62 4.12
C VAL A 330 4.54 26.33 4.94
N ASP A 331 4.54 26.79 6.20
CA ASP A 331 3.50 26.45 7.19
C ASP A 331 2.14 27.08 6.89
N ASP A 332 2.10 28.25 6.26
CA ASP A 332 0.90 29.01 5.93
C ASP A 332 0.35 28.71 4.52
N PHE A 333 0.67 27.52 3.98
CA PHE A 333 0.12 27.07 2.70
C PHE A 333 -1.38 26.78 2.83
N ALA A 334 -2.15 27.25 1.86
CA ALA A 334 -3.57 26.93 1.74
C ALA A 334 -4.00 26.82 0.27
N ILE A 335 -4.94 25.95 -0.01
CA ILE A 335 -5.64 25.88 -1.30
C ILE A 335 -6.90 26.76 -1.17
N PRO A 336 -7.01 27.87 -1.92
CA PRO A 336 -8.19 28.72 -1.89
C PRO A 336 -9.45 27.94 -2.24
N ASP A 337 -10.55 28.20 -1.54
CA ASP A 337 -11.87 27.61 -1.81
C ASP A 337 -11.92 26.07 -1.84
N LEU A 338 -11.00 25.36 -1.16
CA LEU A 338 -10.89 23.90 -1.18
C LEU A 338 -12.24 23.20 -0.93
N ASP A 339 -13.02 23.67 0.04
CA ASP A 339 -14.34 23.08 0.36
C ASP A 339 -15.33 23.19 -0.81
N SER A 340 -15.24 24.22 -1.62
CA SER A 340 -16.03 24.37 -2.84
C SER A 340 -15.50 23.48 -3.96
N LEU A 341 -14.17 23.44 -4.14
CA LEU A 341 -13.51 22.68 -5.20
C LEU A 341 -13.74 21.17 -5.07
N ARG A 342 -13.83 20.65 -3.85
CA ARG A 342 -14.04 19.21 -3.60
C ARG A 342 -15.51 18.74 -3.68
N ARG A 343 -16.48 19.62 -4.03
CA ARG A 343 -17.88 19.23 -4.18
C ARG A 343 -18.16 18.61 -5.53
N GLY A 344 -19.08 17.61 -5.53
CA GLY A 344 -19.57 17.00 -6.76
C GLY A 344 -18.53 16.24 -7.58
N LEU A 345 -17.54 15.63 -6.90
CA LEU A 345 -16.48 14.83 -7.52
C LEU A 345 -16.88 13.34 -7.70
N GLY A 346 -18.07 12.95 -7.28
CA GLY A 346 -18.53 11.56 -7.32
C GLY A 346 -19.13 11.16 -8.67
N CYS A 347 -18.75 9.97 -9.14
CA CYS A 347 -19.38 9.27 -10.26
C CYS A 347 -19.54 7.80 -9.84
N SER A 348 -20.79 7.37 -9.55
CA SER A 348 -21.12 6.05 -8.99
C SER A 348 -21.14 4.95 -10.05
N ARG A 349 -20.10 4.83 -10.86
CA ARG A 349 -20.00 4.02 -12.07
C ARG A 349 -19.66 2.53 -11.85
N PHE A 350 -19.66 2.03 -10.61
CA PHE A 350 -19.21 0.66 -10.28
C PHE A 350 -19.91 -0.42 -11.14
N ARG A 351 -21.24 -0.35 -11.32
CA ARG A 351 -21.99 -1.28 -12.18
C ARG A 351 -21.36 -1.39 -13.56
N TYR A 352 -21.14 -0.25 -14.22
CA TYR A 352 -20.53 -0.21 -15.55
C TYR A 352 -19.12 -0.81 -15.56
N ASP A 353 -18.31 -0.47 -14.56
CA ASP A 353 -16.91 -0.91 -14.50
C ASP A 353 -16.80 -2.42 -14.20
N ILE A 354 -17.58 -2.94 -13.24
CA ILE A 354 -17.52 -4.36 -12.87
C ILE A 354 -18.07 -5.26 -13.97
N GLU A 355 -19.16 -4.89 -14.63
CA GLU A 355 -19.74 -5.67 -15.71
C GLU A 355 -18.79 -5.73 -16.94
N ASN A 356 -18.09 -4.63 -17.25
CA ASN A 356 -17.05 -4.65 -18.27
C ASN A 356 -15.88 -5.57 -17.89
N TYR A 357 -15.46 -5.57 -16.62
CA TYR A 357 -14.43 -6.50 -16.14
C TYR A 357 -14.89 -7.95 -16.22
N LEU A 358 -16.10 -8.27 -15.74
CA LEU A 358 -16.65 -9.63 -15.79
C LEU A 358 -16.74 -10.16 -17.23
N ALA A 359 -17.02 -9.27 -18.19
CA ALA A 359 -17.07 -9.62 -19.62
C ALA A 359 -15.68 -9.99 -20.20
N THR A 360 -14.56 -9.68 -19.54
CA THR A 360 -13.22 -10.09 -19.97
C THR A 360 -12.85 -11.50 -19.50
N LEU A 361 -13.56 -12.03 -18.51
CA LEU A 361 -13.28 -13.35 -17.95
C LEU A 361 -13.83 -14.47 -18.86
N PRO A 362 -13.10 -15.59 -19.01
CA PRO A 362 -13.52 -16.66 -19.93
C PRO A 362 -14.80 -17.40 -19.48
N ASP A 363 -15.00 -17.56 -18.17
CA ASP A 363 -16.15 -18.27 -17.57
C ASP A 363 -16.44 -17.69 -16.18
N PRO A 364 -16.98 -16.47 -16.10
CA PRO A 364 -17.24 -15.83 -14.81
C PRO A 364 -18.44 -16.51 -14.12
N PRO A 365 -18.38 -16.71 -12.77
CA PRO A 365 -19.49 -17.30 -12.01
C PRO A 365 -20.76 -16.43 -12.02
N VAL A 366 -20.62 -15.14 -12.24
CA VAL A 366 -21.68 -14.14 -12.43
C VAL A 366 -21.25 -13.16 -13.51
N SER A 367 -22.19 -12.56 -14.24
CA SER A 367 -21.92 -11.67 -15.38
C SER A 367 -22.41 -10.24 -15.16
N THR A 368 -23.30 -10.02 -14.20
CA THR A 368 -23.91 -8.72 -13.92
C THR A 368 -23.93 -8.39 -12.43
N LEU A 369 -24.08 -7.11 -12.11
CA LEU A 369 -24.23 -6.66 -10.73
C LEU A 369 -25.55 -7.12 -10.11
N GLU A 370 -26.60 -7.29 -10.92
CA GLU A 370 -27.87 -7.88 -10.52
C GLU A 370 -27.69 -9.32 -10.04
N GLU A 371 -26.94 -10.14 -10.78
CA GLU A 371 -26.69 -11.55 -10.39
C GLU A 371 -25.89 -11.62 -9.07
N ILE A 372 -24.97 -10.66 -8.81
CA ILE A 372 -24.26 -10.53 -7.53
C ILE A 372 -25.25 -10.20 -6.41
N GLU A 373 -26.18 -9.26 -6.63
CA GLU A 373 -27.20 -8.86 -5.64
C GLU A 373 -28.19 -10.01 -5.35
N GLU A 374 -28.74 -10.63 -6.39
CA GLU A 374 -29.71 -11.71 -6.29
C GLU A 374 -29.12 -12.97 -5.65
N GLY A 375 -27.84 -13.25 -5.91
CA GLY A 375 -27.10 -14.36 -5.30
C GLY A 375 -26.92 -14.23 -3.78
N GLY A 376 -26.98 -13.01 -3.26
CA GLY A 376 -26.96 -12.73 -1.82
C GLY A 376 -25.68 -13.17 -1.08
N GLN A 377 -24.60 -13.46 -1.82
CA GLN A 377 -23.35 -13.99 -1.28
C GLN A 377 -22.34 -12.92 -0.84
N VAL A 378 -22.68 -11.63 -0.96
CA VAL A 378 -21.84 -10.54 -0.47
C VAL A 378 -22.04 -10.34 1.04
N HIS A 379 -21.02 -9.77 1.69
CA HIS A 379 -21.09 -9.45 3.12
C HIS A 379 -22.27 -8.49 3.41
N VAL A 380 -22.92 -8.67 4.55
CA VAL A 380 -24.14 -7.91 4.92
C VAL A 380 -23.92 -6.40 4.93
N THR A 381 -22.71 -5.92 5.29
CA THR A 381 -22.35 -4.49 5.28
C THR A 381 -22.11 -3.93 3.88
N VAL A 382 -21.89 -4.79 2.89
CA VAL A 382 -21.59 -4.45 1.49
C VAL A 382 -22.85 -4.38 0.63
N MET A 383 -23.84 -5.21 0.92
CA MET A 383 -25.09 -5.32 0.13
C MET A 383 -25.81 -3.98 -0.10
N PRO A 384 -25.95 -3.06 0.88
CA PRO A 384 -26.59 -1.76 0.63
C PRO A 384 -25.88 -0.94 -0.45
N ARG A 385 -24.56 -1.09 -0.53
CA ARG A 385 -23.75 -0.39 -1.53
C ARG A 385 -23.88 -1.03 -2.92
N VAL A 386 -23.89 -2.35 -3.01
CA VAL A 386 -24.22 -3.07 -4.26
C VAL A 386 -25.54 -2.55 -4.83
N ARG A 387 -26.60 -2.52 -3.99
CA ARG A 387 -27.93 -2.01 -4.39
C ARG A 387 -27.90 -0.56 -4.87
N SER A 388 -27.12 0.30 -4.22
CA SER A 388 -27.01 1.70 -4.64
C SER A 388 -26.34 1.88 -6.01
N TYR A 389 -25.50 0.94 -6.42
CA TYR A 389 -24.84 0.99 -7.74
C TYR A 389 -25.70 0.40 -8.87
N LEU A 390 -26.74 -0.39 -8.57
CA LEU A 390 -27.71 -0.84 -9.56
C LEU A 390 -28.47 0.32 -10.22
N GLU A 391 -28.58 1.47 -9.56
CA GLU A 391 -29.22 2.67 -10.08
C GLU A 391 -28.42 3.35 -11.22
N PHE A 392 -27.17 2.94 -11.46
CA PHE A 392 -26.35 3.52 -12.52
C PHE A 392 -26.79 3.04 -13.89
N GLU A 393 -27.19 3.96 -14.76
CA GLU A 393 -27.64 3.69 -16.12
C GLU A 393 -26.73 4.38 -17.16
N GLY A 394 -26.59 3.75 -18.32
CA GLY A 394 -25.83 4.27 -19.44
C GLY A 394 -24.30 4.13 -19.28
N THR A 395 -23.56 5.09 -19.77
CA THR A 395 -22.09 5.09 -19.71
C THR A 395 -21.57 6.28 -18.91
N PRO A 396 -20.34 6.21 -18.39
CA PRO A 396 -19.72 7.36 -17.69
C PRO A 396 -19.62 8.64 -18.56
N ASP A 397 -19.64 8.49 -19.87
CA ASP A 397 -19.57 9.64 -20.80
C ASP A 397 -20.91 10.34 -21.01
N THR A 398 -22.00 9.62 -20.83
CA THR A 398 -23.37 10.14 -20.99
C THR A 398 -24.09 10.44 -19.68
N HIS A 399 -23.66 9.81 -18.58
CA HIS A 399 -24.26 10.01 -17.26
C HIS A 399 -23.92 11.39 -16.70
N GLU A 400 -24.93 12.23 -16.47
CA GLU A 400 -24.77 13.64 -16.06
C GLU A 400 -23.88 13.83 -14.82
N GLY A 401 -24.02 12.94 -13.81
CA GLY A 401 -23.19 12.96 -12.60
C GLY A 401 -21.71 12.78 -12.90
N CYS A 402 -21.36 11.89 -13.83
CA CYS A 402 -19.97 11.61 -14.21
C CYS A 402 -19.38 12.72 -15.06
N VAL A 403 -20.17 13.30 -15.99
CA VAL A 403 -19.75 14.46 -16.79
C VAL A 403 -19.46 15.67 -15.87
N ARG A 404 -20.35 15.92 -14.91
CA ARG A 404 -20.17 16.98 -13.92
C ARG A 404 -18.96 16.72 -13.01
N ALA A 405 -18.76 15.47 -12.57
CA ALA A 405 -17.63 15.09 -11.74
C ALA A 405 -16.29 15.38 -12.45
N ARG A 406 -16.13 14.99 -13.72
CA ARG A 406 -14.93 15.28 -14.52
C ARG A 406 -14.63 16.79 -14.61
N ALA A 407 -15.65 17.61 -14.86
CA ALA A 407 -15.47 19.07 -14.90
C ALA A 407 -15.03 19.64 -13.55
N ASN A 408 -15.54 19.09 -12.43
CA ASN A 408 -15.15 19.51 -11.09
C ASN A 408 -13.74 19.02 -10.73
N GLU A 409 -13.34 17.85 -11.18
CA GLU A 409 -11.96 17.33 -11.03
C GLU A 409 -10.94 18.25 -11.72
N GLU A 410 -11.24 18.74 -12.94
CA GLU A 410 -10.39 19.72 -13.63
C GLU A 410 -10.28 21.03 -12.84
N ARG A 411 -11.38 21.51 -12.27
CA ARG A 411 -11.35 22.71 -11.41
C ARG A 411 -10.49 22.51 -10.17
N LEU A 412 -10.59 21.34 -9.54
CA LEU A 412 -9.74 21.00 -8.38
C LEU A 412 -8.26 20.92 -8.78
N ARG A 413 -7.92 20.26 -9.89
CA ARG A 413 -6.54 20.21 -10.43
C ARG A 413 -5.98 21.60 -10.63
N ALA A 414 -6.73 22.47 -11.30
CA ALA A 414 -6.31 23.85 -11.56
C ALA A 414 -6.12 24.64 -10.26
N GLY A 415 -7.03 24.50 -9.29
CA GLY A 415 -6.94 25.16 -7.98
C GLY A 415 -5.72 24.72 -7.18
N VAL A 416 -5.45 23.42 -7.13
CA VAL A 416 -4.27 22.88 -6.43
C VAL A 416 -2.97 23.33 -7.08
N ARG A 417 -2.84 23.21 -8.42
CA ARG A 417 -1.67 23.68 -9.17
C ARG A 417 -1.42 25.18 -8.98
N GLY A 418 -2.48 25.98 -9.06
CA GLY A 418 -2.40 27.42 -8.86
C GLY A 418 -1.86 27.77 -7.47
N ALA A 419 -2.40 27.14 -6.43
CA ALA A 419 -1.94 27.35 -5.06
C ALA A 419 -0.47 26.92 -4.85
N MET A 420 -0.07 25.75 -5.39
CA MET A 420 1.32 25.28 -5.31
C MET A 420 2.27 26.23 -6.04
N ALA A 421 1.91 26.68 -7.23
CA ALA A 421 2.74 27.61 -8.03
C ALA A 421 2.87 28.99 -7.36
N GLU A 422 1.78 29.54 -6.79
CA GLU A 422 1.79 30.84 -6.11
C GLU A 422 2.73 30.85 -4.90
N ARG A 423 2.82 29.72 -4.18
CA ARG A 423 3.67 29.59 -2.99
C ARG A 423 5.04 28.97 -3.29
N ASP A 424 5.33 28.68 -4.56
CA ASP A 424 6.56 28.04 -5.02
C ASP A 424 6.88 26.77 -4.22
N VAL A 425 5.90 25.87 -4.07
CA VAL A 425 6.06 24.58 -3.41
C VAL A 425 5.94 23.43 -4.42
N VAL A 426 6.78 22.40 -4.26
CA VAL A 426 6.84 21.24 -5.17
C VAL A 426 6.09 20.02 -4.62
N ALA A 427 5.80 20.03 -3.33
CA ALA A 427 5.04 18.99 -2.65
C ALA A 427 4.21 19.56 -1.50
N LEU A 428 3.16 18.81 -1.10
CA LEU A 428 2.36 19.09 0.08
C LEU A 428 2.49 17.93 1.06
N VAL A 429 2.49 18.24 2.37
CA VAL A 429 2.49 17.24 3.43
C VAL A 429 1.33 17.43 4.40
N TYR A 430 0.78 16.32 4.87
CA TYR A 430 -0.30 16.24 5.87
C TYR A 430 -0.39 14.81 6.44
N PRO A 431 -1.03 14.59 7.60
CA PRO A 431 -1.27 13.24 8.10
C PRO A 431 -2.13 12.44 7.12
N THR A 432 -1.79 11.20 6.83
CA THR A 432 -2.63 10.32 6.00
C THR A 432 -4.00 10.13 6.64
N TRP A 433 -4.01 9.97 7.96
CA TRP A 433 -5.20 9.98 8.82
C TRP A 433 -4.98 10.94 9.98
N ASN A 434 -6.01 11.74 10.33
CA ASN A 434 -5.96 12.62 11.50
C ASN A 434 -6.27 11.88 12.82
N ASN A 435 -6.66 10.61 12.74
CA ASN A 435 -6.98 9.79 13.90
C ASN A 435 -6.33 8.40 13.76
N PRO A 436 -5.97 7.74 14.85
CA PRO A 436 -5.43 6.38 14.82
C PRO A 436 -6.47 5.36 14.36
N PRO A 437 -6.07 4.11 14.05
CA PRO A 437 -6.98 3.05 13.65
C PRO A 437 -8.14 2.88 14.63
N ARG A 438 -9.40 2.91 14.15
CA ARG A 438 -10.59 2.68 14.97
C ARG A 438 -10.65 1.24 15.47
N LEU A 439 -11.48 1.01 16.50
CA LEU A 439 -11.83 -0.35 16.90
C LEU A 439 -12.58 -1.04 15.75
N VAL A 440 -12.40 -2.36 15.65
CA VAL A 440 -13.18 -3.18 14.72
C VAL A 440 -14.67 -3.02 15.02
N GLY A 441 -15.47 -2.69 14.00
CA GLY A 441 -16.92 -2.45 14.13
C GLY A 441 -17.31 -1.06 14.64
N ASP A 442 -16.37 -0.17 14.94
CA ASP A 442 -16.64 1.23 15.28
C ASP A 442 -16.81 2.04 13.99
N LEU A 443 -18.04 2.37 13.65
CA LEU A 443 -18.39 3.16 12.47
C LEU A 443 -18.64 4.65 12.79
N GLU A 444 -18.64 5.04 14.05
CA GLU A 444 -19.08 6.37 14.51
C GLU A 444 -17.92 7.30 14.90
N SER A 445 -16.86 6.78 15.52
CA SER A 445 -15.71 7.60 15.92
C SER A 445 -15.09 8.35 14.74
N PRO A 446 -14.54 9.55 14.93
CA PRO A 446 -13.83 10.27 13.89
C PRO A 446 -12.70 9.41 13.28
N HIS A 447 -12.61 9.41 11.98
CA HIS A 447 -11.53 8.68 11.27
C HIS A 447 -10.45 9.60 10.69
N GLY A 448 -10.83 10.81 10.28
CA GLY A 448 -9.89 11.82 9.76
C GLY A 448 -9.14 11.37 8.50
N ASN A 449 -9.77 10.61 7.60
CA ASN A 449 -9.13 10.13 6.37
C ASN A 449 -8.90 11.27 5.37
N ASN A 450 -7.65 11.65 5.15
CA ASN A 450 -7.26 12.69 4.21
C ASN A 450 -6.92 12.18 2.81
N SER A 451 -6.68 10.88 2.67
CA SER A 451 -6.24 10.27 1.41
C SER A 451 -7.14 10.55 0.21
N PRO A 452 -8.51 10.54 0.32
CA PRO A 452 -9.39 10.73 -0.83
C PRO A 452 -9.54 12.19 -1.27
N ILE A 453 -8.99 13.16 -0.52
CA ILE A 453 -9.34 14.57 -0.70
C ILE A 453 -8.66 15.19 -1.94
N LEU A 454 -7.37 14.95 -2.13
CA LEU A 454 -6.61 15.56 -3.22
C LEU A 454 -6.21 14.54 -4.30
N SER A 455 -5.42 13.53 -3.97
CA SER A 455 -4.76 12.67 -4.95
C SER A 455 -5.72 11.92 -5.89
N PRO A 456 -6.78 11.23 -5.44
CA PRO A 456 -7.66 10.51 -6.37
C PRO A 456 -8.42 11.40 -7.35
N PRO A 457 -9.05 12.51 -6.91
CA PRO A 457 -9.82 13.34 -7.85
C PRO A 457 -8.93 14.21 -8.76
N THR A 458 -7.67 14.46 -8.38
CA THR A 458 -6.73 15.16 -9.27
C THR A 458 -5.99 14.20 -10.21
N GLY A 459 -5.92 12.90 -9.87
CA GLY A 459 -5.07 11.95 -10.57
C GLY A 459 -3.57 12.14 -10.29
N PHE A 460 -3.21 12.95 -9.28
CA PHE A 460 -1.84 13.27 -8.91
C PHE A 460 -1.27 12.25 -7.91
N PRO A 461 0.06 12.07 -7.89
CA PRO A 461 0.68 11.06 -7.05
C PRO A 461 0.69 11.44 -5.57
N ALA A 462 0.74 10.41 -4.72
CA ALA A 462 1.02 10.58 -3.31
C ALA A 462 1.71 9.34 -2.73
N ILE A 463 2.62 9.56 -1.79
CA ILE A 463 3.32 8.53 -1.05
C ILE A 463 2.96 8.68 0.43
N THR A 464 2.69 7.56 1.11
CA THR A 464 2.58 7.51 2.58
C THR A 464 3.81 6.82 3.13
N VAL A 465 4.40 7.42 4.19
CA VAL A 465 5.51 6.84 4.96
C VAL A 465 5.17 6.86 6.46
N PRO A 466 5.72 5.95 7.28
CA PRO A 466 5.53 5.99 8.73
C PRO A 466 6.04 7.30 9.34
N MET A 467 5.24 7.95 10.23
CA MET A 467 5.68 9.14 10.97
C MET A 467 5.71 8.92 12.49
N GLY A 468 5.78 7.67 12.93
CA GLY A 468 5.85 7.28 14.33
C GLY A 468 4.61 6.54 14.81
N PHE A 469 4.49 6.44 16.13
CA PHE A 469 3.42 5.71 16.82
C PHE A 469 2.75 6.63 17.83
N VAL A 470 1.47 6.40 18.08
CA VAL A 470 0.60 7.12 19.02
C VAL A 470 -0.05 6.16 20.00
N TRP A 471 -0.73 6.67 21.01
CA TRP A 471 -1.43 5.91 22.03
C TRP A 471 -0.53 4.86 22.68
N ASP A 472 0.29 5.33 23.62
CA ASP A 472 1.30 4.51 24.31
C ASP A 472 2.30 3.86 23.32
N GLU A 473 2.64 4.53 22.23
CA GLU A 473 3.56 4.03 21.19
C GLU A 473 3.11 2.71 20.54
N THR A 474 1.79 2.44 20.47
CA THR A 474 1.29 1.15 19.96
C THR A 474 0.71 1.24 18.55
N LEU A 475 0.08 2.36 18.18
CA LEU A 475 -0.65 2.50 16.92
C LEU A 475 0.13 3.35 15.91
N PRO A 476 0.36 2.84 14.69
CA PRO A 476 1.09 3.57 13.67
C PRO A 476 0.36 4.80 13.16
N ALA A 477 1.12 5.84 12.82
CA ALA A 477 0.69 7.02 12.11
C ALA A 477 1.52 7.23 10.83
N GLY A 478 0.93 7.81 9.78
CA GLY A 478 1.59 8.02 8.50
C GLY A 478 1.55 9.46 8.03
N LEU A 479 2.69 9.91 7.49
CA LEU A 479 2.86 11.16 6.76
C LEU A 479 2.52 10.93 5.30
N GLN A 480 1.59 11.71 4.73
CA GLN A 480 1.31 11.72 3.30
C GLN A 480 2.06 12.86 2.63
N ILE A 481 2.76 12.52 1.55
CA ILE A 481 3.52 13.41 0.68
C ILE A 481 2.81 13.41 -0.67
N TYR A 482 2.33 14.55 -1.15
CA TYR A 482 1.52 14.72 -2.34
C TYR A 482 2.18 15.71 -3.29
N GLY A 483 2.11 15.51 -4.61
CA GLY A 483 2.67 16.42 -5.60
C GLY A 483 1.81 16.56 -6.85
N ASP A 484 2.26 17.35 -7.82
CA ASP A 484 1.62 17.45 -9.14
C ASP A 484 1.85 16.19 -9.97
N ALA A 485 1.14 16.01 -11.06
CA ALA A 485 1.32 14.89 -11.97
C ALA A 485 2.79 14.75 -12.41
N TRP A 486 3.28 13.50 -12.42
CA TRP A 486 4.65 13.13 -12.81
C TRP A 486 5.75 13.64 -11.87
N SER A 487 5.38 13.99 -10.63
CA SER A 487 6.34 14.44 -9.61
C SER A 487 6.89 13.30 -8.73
N GLU A 488 6.66 12.05 -9.09
CA GLU A 488 7.15 10.89 -8.34
C GLU A 488 8.64 10.98 -7.97
N PRO A 489 9.56 11.45 -8.86
CA PRO A 489 10.96 11.63 -8.49
C PRO A 489 11.16 12.51 -7.24
N THR A 490 10.45 13.64 -7.17
CA THR A 490 10.50 14.56 -6.03
C THR A 490 9.88 13.93 -4.77
N LEU A 491 8.74 13.25 -4.90
CA LEU A 491 8.07 12.60 -3.77
C LEU A 491 8.90 11.45 -3.21
N ILE A 492 9.55 10.67 -4.06
CA ILE A 492 10.47 9.59 -3.68
C ILE A 492 11.67 10.15 -2.89
N ARG A 493 12.29 11.24 -3.39
CA ARG A 493 13.38 11.91 -2.66
C ARG A 493 12.93 12.34 -1.26
N ILE A 494 11.77 12.99 -1.14
CA ILE A 494 11.24 13.44 0.16
C ILE A 494 10.97 12.24 1.07
N ALA A 495 10.30 11.19 0.55
CA ALA A 495 9.97 10.00 1.31
C ALA A 495 11.22 9.26 1.80
N PHE A 496 12.22 9.09 0.93
CA PHE A 496 13.46 8.39 1.25
C PHE A 496 14.30 9.17 2.27
N ALA A 497 14.54 10.47 2.05
CA ALA A 497 15.30 11.30 2.99
C ALA A 497 14.65 11.29 4.39
N TYR A 498 13.32 11.43 4.45
CA TYR A 498 12.57 11.37 5.70
C TYR A 498 12.69 10.01 6.39
N GLU A 499 12.50 8.90 5.64
CA GLU A 499 12.63 7.54 6.18
C GLU A 499 14.03 7.28 6.74
N GLN A 500 15.09 7.64 5.99
CA GLN A 500 16.47 7.38 6.41
C GLN A 500 16.85 8.16 7.68
N ALA A 501 16.35 9.37 7.83
CA ALA A 501 16.58 10.20 9.01
C ALA A 501 15.84 9.71 10.26
N THR A 502 14.62 9.19 10.10
CA THR A 502 13.71 8.93 11.22
C THR A 502 13.55 7.46 11.60
N ARG A 503 13.57 6.56 10.62
CA ARG A 503 13.43 5.10 10.79
C ARG A 503 12.30 4.70 11.74
N HIS A 504 11.15 5.33 11.59
CA HIS A 504 10.00 5.14 12.48
C HIS A 504 9.38 3.74 12.43
N ARG A 505 9.62 2.98 11.36
CA ARG A 505 9.12 1.61 11.22
C ARG A 505 9.69 0.69 12.30
N ARG A 506 8.82 -0.16 12.88
CA ARG A 506 9.19 -1.32 13.71
C ARG A 506 8.20 -2.46 13.46
N PRO A 507 8.61 -3.74 13.58
CA PRO A 507 7.71 -4.88 13.42
C PRO A 507 6.66 -4.94 14.53
N PRO A 508 5.45 -5.50 14.26
CA PRO A 508 4.45 -5.72 15.29
C PRO A 508 4.83 -6.87 16.23
N GLU A 509 4.62 -6.70 17.53
CA GLU A 509 4.93 -7.70 18.56
C GLU A 509 4.05 -8.96 18.47
N THR A 510 2.90 -8.88 17.80
CA THR A 510 1.96 -10.00 17.62
C THR A 510 2.44 -11.07 16.64
N ALA A 511 3.48 -10.78 15.85
CA ALA A 511 4.09 -11.70 14.90
C ALA A 511 5.61 -11.86 15.14
N PRO A 512 6.02 -12.34 16.33
CA PRO A 512 7.44 -12.48 16.67
C PRO A 512 8.17 -13.48 15.76
N PRO A 513 9.50 -13.61 15.87
CA PRO A 513 10.26 -14.67 15.22
C PRO A 513 9.71 -16.05 15.56
N LEU A 514 9.54 -16.94 14.57
CA LEU A 514 9.24 -18.36 14.80
C LEU A 514 10.48 -19.05 15.39
N LYS A 515 10.23 -20.00 16.32
CA LYS A 515 11.27 -20.76 17.00
C LYS A 515 11.72 -21.95 16.18
#